data_92dca5dc2a6f7124ce55cc469237c5c9
#
_entry.id   92dca5dc2a6f7124ce55cc469237c5c9
#
_cell.length_a   1.000
_cell.length_b   1.000
_cell.length_c   1.000
_cell.angle_alpha   90.00
_cell.angle_beta   90.00
_cell.angle_gamma   90.00
#
_symmetry.space_group_name_H-M   'P 1'
#
loop_
_entity.id
_entity.type
_entity.pdbx_description
1 polymer ?
#
loop_
_entity_poly.entity_id
_entity_poly.type
_entity_poly.pdbx_seq_one_letter_code
_entity_poly.pdbx_strand_id
1 'polypeptide(L)'
;MLTNDGVRMKYNPNSHHGIFIQAFGTHHSFQTFCDKGKNRKIIRQLHGTLEEHIDELWSLNKQGAGVFFTVNQTDLQGRTTKNITKVRAVFIDLDGTPLPDHFSLKPNFILNTSPDKYHCYWLVSDMPLESFTLYQQALAAKFNSDPVVKDLPRVMRLAGFYHNKTKPYPIKVIGAQGIDTPYTMAEIRDGLELQRPQQATIKTDYQPSMYQGKYSGTLRYGVGKGDRHAALVKMLIAIRKRGESMEYANEEALKFANACNPPENHNEVLFQVKDIWNRYAP
;
A
#
# COMPACT_ATOMS: atom_id res chain seq x y z
N MET A 1 -20.33 -2.09 -22.31
CA MET A 1 -21.11 -0.92 -22.78
C MET A 1 -22.20 -0.65 -21.76
N LEU A 2 -22.20 0.53 -21.15
CA LEU A 2 -23.26 0.95 -20.26
C LEU A 2 -24.43 1.40 -21.11
N THR A 3 -25.53 0.71 -21.01
CA THR A 3 -26.83 1.25 -21.45
C THR A 3 -27.39 2.12 -20.33
N ASN A 4 -27.94 3.28 -20.67
CA ASN A 4 -28.58 4.23 -19.75
C ASN A 4 -29.87 3.69 -19.12
N ASP A 5 -30.26 2.47 -19.42
CA ASP A 5 -31.51 1.87 -19.05
C ASP A 5 -31.25 0.79 -18.00
N GLY A 6 -31.54 1.05 -16.76
CA GLY A 6 -31.73 0.17 -15.60
C GLY A 6 -31.32 -1.32 -15.65
N VAL A 7 -30.49 -1.71 -16.60
CA VAL A 7 -30.06 -3.10 -16.80
C VAL A 7 -29.06 -3.47 -15.73
N ARG A 8 -29.45 -4.46 -14.90
CA ARG A 8 -28.59 -5.15 -13.95
C ARG A 8 -27.38 -5.69 -14.66
N MET A 9 -26.16 -5.19 -14.35
CA MET A 9 -24.93 -5.74 -14.95
C MET A 9 -24.74 -7.16 -14.43
N LYS A 10 -24.96 -8.14 -15.27
CA LYS A 10 -24.58 -9.51 -14.96
C LYS A 10 -23.05 -9.60 -14.98
N TYR A 11 -22.48 -10.14 -13.90
CA TYR A 11 -21.08 -10.54 -13.89
C TYR A 11 -20.81 -11.47 -15.08
N ASN A 12 -19.85 -11.11 -15.90
CA ASN A 12 -19.39 -11.95 -17.00
C ASN A 12 -17.95 -12.37 -16.74
N PRO A 13 -17.68 -13.62 -16.33
CA PRO A 13 -16.35 -14.12 -16.06
C PRO A 13 -15.42 -14.08 -17.29
N ASN A 14 -16.00 -14.15 -18.49
CA ASN A 14 -15.25 -14.13 -19.75
C ASN A 14 -15.00 -12.72 -20.29
N SER A 15 -15.47 -11.67 -19.60
CA SER A 15 -15.08 -10.31 -19.94
C SER A 15 -13.64 -10.03 -19.51
N HIS A 16 -12.99 -9.04 -20.12
CA HIS A 16 -11.65 -8.63 -19.71
C HIS A 16 -11.55 -8.31 -18.20
N HIS A 17 -12.62 -7.78 -17.60
CA HIS A 17 -12.66 -7.48 -16.16
C HIS A 17 -12.83 -8.75 -15.32
N GLY A 18 -13.63 -9.71 -15.81
CA GLY A 18 -13.80 -11.02 -15.18
C GLY A 18 -12.49 -11.80 -15.19
N ILE A 19 -11.84 -11.89 -16.34
CA ILE A 19 -10.53 -12.53 -16.48
C ILE A 19 -9.50 -11.86 -15.56
N PHE A 20 -9.47 -10.52 -15.52
CA PHE A 20 -8.56 -9.80 -14.65
C PHE A 20 -8.73 -10.19 -13.17
N ILE A 21 -9.94 -10.10 -12.63
CA ILE A 21 -10.14 -10.36 -11.20
C ILE A 21 -9.94 -11.85 -10.85
N GLN A 22 -10.31 -12.77 -11.75
CA GLN A 22 -10.13 -14.22 -11.54
C GLN A 22 -8.66 -14.62 -11.50
N ALA A 23 -7.78 -13.94 -12.22
CA ALA A 23 -6.33 -14.20 -12.16
C ALA A 23 -5.75 -13.96 -10.76
N PHE A 24 -6.43 -13.17 -9.92
CA PHE A 24 -6.08 -12.99 -8.51
C PHE A 24 -6.82 -13.96 -7.57
N GLY A 25 -7.56 -14.94 -8.10
CA GLY A 25 -8.34 -15.94 -7.35
C GLY A 25 -9.83 -15.62 -7.32
N THR A 26 -10.59 -16.37 -6.51
CA THR A 26 -12.06 -16.28 -6.47
C THR A 26 -12.57 -15.33 -5.38
N HIS A 27 -11.90 -15.27 -4.25
CA HIS A 27 -12.32 -14.47 -3.10
C HIS A 27 -11.40 -13.26 -2.90
N HIS A 28 -12.00 -12.12 -2.60
CA HIS A 28 -11.33 -10.83 -2.52
C HIS A 28 -11.82 -10.01 -1.33
N SER A 29 -10.99 -9.06 -0.91
CA SER A 29 -11.41 -7.95 -0.06
C SER A 29 -11.54 -6.72 -0.93
N PHE A 30 -12.77 -6.26 -1.11
CA PHE A 30 -13.08 -5.02 -1.83
C PHE A 30 -13.11 -3.84 -0.88
N GLN A 31 -12.77 -2.68 -1.41
CA GLN A 31 -12.85 -1.41 -0.69
C GLN A 31 -13.43 -0.35 -1.61
N THR A 32 -14.38 0.42 -1.12
CA THR A 32 -14.82 1.63 -1.81
C THR A 32 -14.38 2.87 -1.06
N PHE A 33 -14.02 3.91 -1.81
CA PHE A 33 -13.73 5.24 -1.29
C PHE A 33 -14.51 6.28 -2.06
N CYS A 34 -14.83 7.41 -1.43
CA CYS A 34 -15.42 8.53 -2.14
C CYS A 34 -14.34 9.19 -3.02
N ASP A 35 -14.49 9.12 -4.33
CA ASP A 35 -13.55 9.74 -5.29
C ASP A 35 -13.67 11.28 -5.28
N LYS A 36 -14.86 11.83 -4.94
CA LYS A 36 -15.12 13.27 -4.85
C LYS A 36 -15.61 13.65 -3.46
N GLY A 37 -14.81 14.38 -2.72
CA GLY A 37 -15.22 14.92 -1.42
C GLY A 37 -15.14 13.93 -0.26
N LYS A 38 -16.10 14.01 0.69
CA LYS A 38 -16.03 13.30 1.98
C LYS A 38 -17.31 12.49 2.29
N ASN A 39 -18.00 11.96 1.29
CA ASN A 39 -19.20 11.16 1.53
C ASN A 39 -18.82 9.79 2.14
N ARG A 40 -18.98 9.66 3.45
CA ARG A 40 -18.71 8.41 4.18
C ARG A 40 -19.78 7.32 3.91
N LYS A 41 -20.97 7.69 3.43
CA LYS A 41 -22.05 6.73 3.19
C LYS A 41 -21.76 5.74 2.06
N ILE A 42 -20.83 6.06 1.18
CA ILE A 42 -20.42 5.19 0.04
C ILE A 42 -19.09 4.47 0.30
N ILE A 43 -18.54 4.52 1.52
CA ILE A 43 -17.34 3.80 1.90
C ILE A 43 -17.76 2.45 2.47
N ARG A 44 -17.28 1.35 1.86
CA ARG A 44 -17.55 -0.03 2.26
C ARG A 44 -16.26 -0.85 2.21
N GLN A 45 -16.21 -1.84 3.06
CA GLN A 45 -15.27 -2.96 2.98
C GLN A 45 -16.12 -4.23 2.87
N LEU A 46 -15.93 -5.00 1.81
CA LEU A 46 -16.69 -6.20 1.49
C LEU A 46 -15.72 -7.35 1.26
N HIS A 47 -16.10 -8.56 1.65
CA HIS A 47 -15.29 -9.76 1.53
C HIS A 47 -16.10 -10.86 0.89
N GLY A 48 -15.55 -11.50 -0.15
CA GLY A 48 -16.24 -12.55 -0.89
C GLY A 48 -15.87 -12.56 -2.36
N THR A 49 -16.73 -13.11 -3.18
CA THR A 49 -16.57 -13.13 -4.63
C THR A 49 -17.05 -11.82 -5.26
N LEU A 50 -16.58 -11.51 -6.47
CA LEU A 50 -17.10 -10.36 -7.21
C LEU A 50 -18.58 -10.55 -7.55
N GLU A 51 -19.01 -11.76 -7.85
CA GLU A 51 -20.40 -12.07 -8.19
C GLU A 51 -21.36 -11.73 -7.04
N GLU A 52 -20.98 -12.05 -5.80
CA GLU A 52 -21.78 -11.72 -4.60
C GLU A 52 -21.95 -10.22 -4.40
N HIS A 53 -20.97 -9.42 -4.77
CA HIS A 53 -20.91 -7.99 -4.44
C HIS A 53 -21.07 -7.05 -5.63
N ILE A 54 -21.19 -7.57 -6.86
CA ILE A 54 -21.16 -6.75 -8.08
C ILE A 54 -22.26 -5.68 -8.11
N ASP A 55 -23.47 -6.03 -7.70
CA ASP A 55 -24.61 -5.10 -7.71
C ASP A 55 -24.40 -3.95 -6.70
N GLU A 56 -23.91 -4.26 -5.48
CA GLU A 56 -23.62 -3.24 -4.47
C GLU A 56 -22.46 -2.34 -4.91
N LEU A 57 -21.35 -2.92 -5.39
CA LEU A 57 -20.20 -2.18 -5.88
C LEU A 57 -20.57 -1.23 -7.03
N TRP A 58 -21.43 -1.68 -7.96
CA TRP A 58 -21.97 -0.85 -9.03
C TRP A 58 -22.84 0.28 -8.51
N SER A 59 -23.74 0.00 -7.58
CA SER A 59 -24.57 1.01 -6.96
C SER A 59 -23.72 2.11 -6.31
N LEU A 60 -22.70 1.72 -5.55
CA LEU A 60 -21.76 2.65 -4.91
C LEU A 60 -20.94 3.44 -5.95
N ASN A 61 -20.47 2.78 -7.02
CA ASN A 61 -19.71 3.44 -8.08
C ASN A 61 -20.53 4.48 -8.83
N LYS A 62 -21.83 4.21 -9.12
CA LYS A 62 -22.76 5.20 -9.67
C LYS A 62 -22.95 6.42 -8.77
N GLN A 63 -22.86 6.24 -7.45
CA GLN A 63 -22.94 7.31 -6.46
C GLN A 63 -21.63 8.09 -6.31
N GLY A 64 -20.58 7.75 -7.08
CA GLY A 64 -19.30 8.44 -7.08
C GLY A 64 -18.20 7.78 -6.24
N ALA A 65 -18.40 6.55 -5.78
CA ALA A 65 -17.34 5.79 -5.17
C ALA A 65 -16.34 5.29 -6.21
N GLY A 66 -15.05 5.30 -5.89
CA GLY A 66 -14.05 4.47 -6.54
C GLY A 66 -14.13 3.05 -5.95
N VAL A 67 -14.03 2.04 -6.79
CA VAL A 67 -14.02 0.62 -6.42
C VAL A 67 -12.61 0.08 -6.51
N PHE A 68 -12.16 -0.58 -5.44
CA PHE A 68 -10.82 -1.12 -5.30
C PHE A 68 -10.88 -2.56 -4.78
N PHE A 69 -9.83 -3.32 -5.01
CA PHE A 69 -9.62 -4.63 -4.39
C PHE A 69 -8.23 -4.70 -3.76
N THR A 70 -8.08 -5.49 -2.70
CA THR A 70 -6.77 -5.79 -2.12
C THR A 70 -6.06 -6.75 -3.06
N VAL A 71 -4.91 -6.34 -3.60
CA VAL A 71 -4.18 -7.13 -4.62
C VAL A 71 -3.75 -8.46 -4.03
N ASN A 72 -3.11 -8.44 -2.86
CA ASN A 72 -2.70 -9.64 -2.16
C ASN A 72 -3.88 -10.35 -1.49
N GLN A 73 -3.76 -11.66 -1.28
CA GLN A 73 -4.80 -12.45 -0.64
C GLN A 73 -4.96 -12.07 0.82
N THR A 74 -6.22 -11.92 1.24
CA THR A 74 -6.57 -11.72 2.64
C THR A 74 -7.20 -12.99 3.22
N ASP A 75 -7.32 -13.04 4.55
CA ASP A 75 -8.10 -14.04 5.30
C ASP A 75 -9.61 -13.76 5.28
N LEU A 76 -10.06 -12.73 4.55
CA LEU A 76 -11.44 -12.24 4.48
C LEU A 76 -12.01 -11.71 5.81
N GLN A 77 -11.16 -11.52 6.84
CA GLN A 77 -11.57 -10.96 8.14
C GLN A 77 -11.25 -9.47 8.26
N GLY A 78 -10.49 -8.94 7.30
CA GLY A 78 -10.08 -7.55 7.30
C GLY A 78 -9.10 -7.22 6.18
N ARG A 79 -8.51 -6.03 6.28
CA ARG A 79 -7.62 -5.48 5.26
C ARG A 79 -6.40 -4.77 5.87
N THR A 80 -5.90 -5.29 6.96
CA THR A 80 -4.63 -4.86 7.57
C THR A 80 -3.50 -5.80 7.16
N THR A 81 -2.26 -5.45 7.46
CA THR A 81 -1.10 -6.31 7.19
C THR A 81 -1.27 -7.71 7.79
N LYS A 82 -1.89 -7.82 8.97
CA LYS A 82 -2.14 -9.11 9.66
C LYS A 82 -3.11 -10.02 8.90
N ASN A 83 -3.97 -9.44 8.08
CA ASN A 83 -4.96 -10.18 7.31
C ASN A 83 -4.42 -10.70 5.96
N ILE A 84 -3.18 -10.32 5.57
CA ILE A 84 -2.60 -10.76 4.30
C ILE A 84 -1.99 -12.15 4.48
N THR A 85 -2.45 -13.09 3.65
CA THR A 85 -2.07 -14.51 3.72
C THR A 85 -1.15 -14.96 2.58
N LYS A 86 -1.18 -14.26 1.43
CA LYS A 86 -0.36 -14.61 0.25
C LYS A 86 -0.12 -13.39 -0.63
N VAL A 87 1.08 -13.27 -1.16
CA VAL A 87 1.36 -12.35 -2.27
C VAL A 87 0.83 -12.94 -3.57
N ARG A 88 0.00 -12.20 -4.30
CA ARG A 88 -0.57 -12.61 -5.59
C ARG A 88 0.11 -11.95 -6.78
N ALA A 89 0.58 -10.72 -6.58
CA ALA A 89 1.26 -9.95 -7.62
C ALA A 89 2.16 -8.88 -7.02
N VAL A 90 3.14 -8.44 -7.80
CA VAL A 90 3.77 -7.13 -7.64
C VAL A 90 3.25 -6.20 -8.72
N PHE A 91 3.25 -4.89 -8.48
CA PHE A 91 2.57 -3.94 -9.34
C PHE A 91 3.14 -2.52 -9.23
N ILE A 92 2.87 -1.71 -10.24
CA ILE A 92 3.21 -0.28 -10.26
C ILE A 92 1.98 0.56 -10.56
N ASP A 93 1.96 1.77 -10.03
CA ASP A 93 1.00 2.84 -10.33
C ASP A 93 1.73 3.97 -11.04
N LEU A 94 1.47 4.11 -12.33
CA LEU A 94 2.04 5.15 -13.18
C LEU A 94 1.09 6.35 -13.21
N ASP A 95 1.22 7.21 -12.20
CA ASP A 95 0.51 8.49 -12.09
C ASP A 95 1.50 9.64 -12.34
N GLY A 96 1.53 10.15 -13.57
CA GLY A 96 2.47 11.17 -14.01
C GLY A 96 3.74 10.64 -14.69
N THR A 97 3.92 9.32 -14.76
CA THR A 97 4.98 8.67 -15.53
C THR A 97 4.35 7.96 -16.74
N PRO A 98 4.86 8.15 -17.97
CA PRO A 98 4.34 7.47 -19.15
C PRO A 98 4.43 5.94 -19.04
N LEU A 99 3.49 5.25 -19.70
CA LEU A 99 3.61 3.81 -19.88
C LEU A 99 4.87 3.51 -20.72
N PRO A 100 5.78 2.62 -20.28
CA PRO A 100 6.93 2.23 -21.06
C PRO A 100 6.52 1.62 -22.40
N ASP A 101 7.21 1.98 -23.48
CA ASP A 101 7.00 1.38 -24.80
C ASP A 101 7.38 -0.11 -24.81
N HIS A 102 8.32 -0.49 -23.95
CA HIS A 102 8.81 -1.85 -23.82
C HIS A 102 9.07 -2.21 -22.33
N PHE A 103 8.70 -3.44 -21.99
CA PHE A 103 9.05 -4.05 -20.71
C PHE A 103 10.03 -5.19 -20.93
N SER A 104 11.15 -5.21 -20.21
CA SER A 104 12.13 -6.34 -20.25
C SER A 104 11.48 -7.66 -19.79
N LEU A 105 10.56 -7.59 -18.82
CA LEU A 105 9.63 -8.65 -18.47
C LEU A 105 8.21 -8.07 -18.59
N LYS A 106 7.41 -8.63 -19.50
CA LYS A 106 6.07 -8.10 -19.75
C LYS A 106 5.14 -8.30 -18.55
N PRO A 107 4.35 -7.29 -18.13
CA PRO A 107 3.34 -7.49 -17.10
C PRO A 107 2.23 -8.44 -17.58
N ASN A 108 1.63 -9.19 -16.65
CA ASN A 108 0.48 -10.03 -16.96
C ASN A 108 -0.75 -9.19 -17.26
N PHE A 109 -0.90 -8.02 -16.60
CA PHE A 109 -1.98 -7.09 -16.88
C PHE A 109 -1.49 -5.65 -16.93
N ILE A 110 -2.09 -4.89 -17.86
CA ILE A 110 -1.99 -3.44 -17.92
C ILE A 110 -3.40 -2.87 -17.89
N LEU A 111 -3.68 -2.02 -16.93
CA LEU A 111 -4.94 -1.29 -16.81
C LEU A 111 -4.71 0.18 -17.14
N ASN A 112 -5.63 0.75 -17.91
CA ASN A 112 -5.74 2.20 -18.02
C ASN A 112 -6.81 2.69 -17.01
N THR A 113 -6.41 3.49 -16.03
CA THR A 113 -7.25 3.88 -14.88
C THR A 113 -7.84 5.27 -15.00
N SER A 114 -7.19 6.13 -15.78
CA SER A 114 -7.65 7.46 -16.21
C SER A 114 -6.76 7.90 -17.40
N PRO A 115 -7.02 9.03 -18.08
CA PRO A 115 -6.13 9.51 -19.14
C PRO A 115 -4.68 9.54 -18.65
N ASP A 116 -3.78 8.88 -19.40
CA ASP A 116 -2.34 8.80 -19.18
C ASP A 116 -1.91 8.21 -17.81
N LYS A 117 -2.80 7.41 -17.17
CA LYS A 117 -2.50 6.72 -15.91
C LYS A 117 -2.74 5.23 -16.03
N TYR A 118 -1.78 4.45 -15.53
CA TYR A 118 -1.77 3.02 -15.74
C TYR A 118 -1.38 2.26 -14.48
N HIS A 119 -1.98 1.07 -14.31
CA HIS A 119 -1.48 0.06 -13.38
C HIS A 119 -0.90 -1.10 -14.18
N CYS A 120 0.28 -1.58 -13.81
CA CYS A 120 0.85 -2.79 -14.39
C CYS A 120 1.05 -3.83 -13.30
N TYR A 121 0.72 -5.09 -13.59
CA TYR A 121 0.75 -6.19 -12.63
C TYR A 121 1.57 -7.36 -13.16
N TRP A 122 2.46 -7.89 -12.32
CA TRP A 122 3.15 -9.16 -12.53
C TRP A 122 2.63 -10.14 -11.48
N LEU A 123 1.87 -11.15 -11.92
CA LEU A 123 1.41 -12.23 -11.05
C LEU A 123 2.60 -13.02 -10.54
N VAL A 124 2.59 -13.42 -9.28
CA VAL A 124 3.69 -14.14 -8.66
C VAL A 124 3.19 -15.38 -7.92
N SER A 125 3.94 -16.49 -8.03
CA SER A 125 3.56 -17.78 -7.46
C SER A 125 4.17 -18.07 -6.09
N ASP A 126 5.40 -17.60 -5.81
CA ASP A 126 6.27 -18.06 -4.72
C ASP A 126 6.83 -16.96 -3.82
N MET A 127 6.32 -15.73 -3.90
CA MET A 127 6.87 -14.60 -3.14
C MET A 127 6.45 -14.64 -1.66
N PRO A 128 7.40 -14.74 -0.71
CA PRO A 128 7.12 -14.61 0.71
C PRO A 128 6.61 -13.20 1.07
N LEU A 129 5.77 -13.09 2.10
CA LEU A 129 5.20 -11.81 2.53
C LEU A 129 6.27 -10.77 2.89
N GLU A 130 7.33 -11.19 3.54
CA GLU A 130 8.45 -10.36 3.97
C GLU A 130 9.27 -9.76 2.80
N SER A 131 9.24 -10.41 1.64
CA SER A 131 9.94 -9.95 0.43
C SER A 131 9.17 -8.88 -0.35
N PHE A 132 7.84 -8.83 -0.20
CA PHE A 132 6.97 -8.00 -1.01
C PHE A 132 7.36 -6.51 -1.01
N THR A 133 7.55 -5.92 0.18
CA THR A 133 7.86 -4.49 0.30
C THR A 133 9.15 -4.11 -0.41
N LEU A 134 10.18 -4.96 -0.34
CA LEU A 134 11.46 -4.72 -1.02
C LEU A 134 11.30 -4.75 -2.54
N TYR A 135 10.52 -5.72 -3.07
CA TYR A 135 10.24 -5.81 -4.51
C TYR A 135 9.43 -4.61 -5.00
N GLN A 136 8.40 -4.17 -4.25
CA GLN A 136 7.62 -2.99 -4.58
C GLN A 136 8.48 -1.71 -4.61
N GLN A 137 9.40 -1.56 -3.66
CA GLN A 137 10.34 -0.43 -3.64
C GLN A 137 11.29 -0.46 -4.85
N ALA A 138 11.82 -1.64 -5.20
CA ALA A 138 12.67 -1.79 -6.37
C ALA A 138 11.93 -1.48 -7.68
N LEU A 139 10.67 -1.94 -7.80
CA LEU A 139 9.79 -1.62 -8.93
C LEU A 139 9.50 -0.13 -9.02
N ALA A 140 9.16 0.51 -7.90
CA ALA A 140 8.90 1.94 -7.86
C ALA A 140 10.13 2.75 -8.33
N ALA A 141 11.31 2.36 -7.89
CA ALA A 141 12.56 3.00 -8.31
C ALA A 141 12.85 2.77 -9.81
N LYS A 142 12.69 1.54 -10.30
CA LYS A 142 12.96 1.19 -11.71
C LYS A 142 12.03 1.92 -12.68
N PHE A 143 10.75 1.99 -12.37
CA PHE A 143 9.73 2.55 -13.26
C PHE A 143 9.35 4.00 -12.94
N ASN A 144 10.02 4.63 -11.97
CA ASN A 144 9.65 5.96 -11.47
C ASN A 144 8.15 6.05 -11.16
N SER A 145 7.60 5.01 -10.54
CA SER A 145 6.20 4.92 -10.15
C SER A 145 5.99 5.40 -8.71
N ASP A 146 4.73 5.49 -8.27
CA ASP A 146 4.41 5.99 -6.92
C ASP A 146 5.10 5.14 -5.81
N PRO A 147 6.08 5.70 -5.05
CA PRO A 147 6.81 4.98 -4.02
C PRO A 147 5.97 4.66 -2.77
N VAL A 148 4.77 5.25 -2.65
CA VAL A 148 3.82 4.95 -1.56
C VAL A 148 3.17 3.58 -1.75
N VAL A 149 3.17 3.06 -2.98
CA VAL A 149 2.56 1.76 -3.35
C VAL A 149 3.50 0.61 -2.98
N LYS A 150 3.66 0.31 -1.67
CA LYS A 150 4.62 -0.72 -1.18
C LYS A 150 4.13 -1.56 0.00
N ASP A 151 2.95 -1.32 0.52
CA ASP A 151 2.40 -2.02 1.66
C ASP A 151 1.60 -3.27 1.23
N LEU A 152 1.70 -4.35 2.00
CA LEU A 152 1.03 -5.63 1.74
C LEU A 152 -0.48 -5.50 1.53
N PRO A 153 -1.24 -4.72 2.35
CA PRO A 153 -2.68 -4.58 2.20
C PRO A 153 -3.09 -3.54 1.15
N ARG A 154 -2.21 -3.21 0.20
CA ARG A 154 -2.49 -2.23 -0.82
C ARG A 154 -3.72 -2.58 -1.64
N VAL A 155 -4.61 -1.61 -1.79
CA VAL A 155 -5.73 -1.71 -2.71
C VAL A 155 -5.42 -0.96 -4.00
N MET A 156 -5.83 -1.56 -5.10
CA MET A 156 -5.73 -0.98 -6.44
C MET A 156 -7.12 -0.94 -7.07
N ARG A 157 -7.32 -0.02 -8.01
CA ARG A 157 -8.62 0.14 -8.68
C ARG A 157 -9.02 -1.12 -9.43
N LEU A 158 -10.29 -1.50 -9.30
CA LEU A 158 -10.84 -2.66 -9.97
C LEU A 158 -11.28 -2.29 -11.39
N ALA A 159 -10.79 -3.06 -12.37
CA ALA A 159 -11.21 -2.91 -13.77
C ALA A 159 -12.72 -3.14 -13.93
N GLY A 160 -13.32 -2.47 -14.91
CA GLY A 160 -14.75 -2.57 -15.19
C GLY A 160 -15.62 -1.54 -14.48
N PHE A 161 -15.09 -0.81 -13.51
CA PHE A 161 -15.76 0.29 -12.82
C PHE A 161 -15.29 1.65 -13.32
N TYR A 162 -15.94 2.72 -12.87
CA TYR A 162 -15.52 4.09 -13.20
C TYR A 162 -14.62 4.68 -12.12
N HIS A 163 -13.57 5.36 -12.58
CA HIS A 163 -12.82 6.33 -11.78
C HIS A 163 -13.58 7.66 -11.78
N ASN A 164 -14.11 8.06 -10.63
CA ASN A 164 -15.04 9.18 -10.51
C ASN A 164 -14.41 10.49 -10.02
N LYS A 165 -13.06 10.56 -9.91
CA LYS A 165 -12.38 11.73 -9.32
C LYS A 165 -12.65 13.04 -10.08
N THR A 166 -12.76 12.95 -11.40
CA THR A 166 -13.13 14.08 -12.28
C THR A 166 -14.37 13.71 -13.09
N LYS A 167 -14.32 13.76 -14.43
CA LYS A 167 -15.32 13.15 -15.29
C LYS A 167 -15.20 11.63 -15.17
N PRO A 168 -16.30 10.89 -14.99
CA PRO A 168 -16.25 9.44 -14.89
C PRO A 168 -15.46 8.80 -16.04
N TYR A 169 -14.41 8.05 -15.70
CA TYR A 169 -13.54 7.41 -16.68
C TYR A 169 -13.58 5.89 -16.50
N PRO A 170 -13.89 5.09 -17.54
CA PRO A 170 -13.96 3.64 -17.41
C PRO A 170 -12.56 3.05 -17.23
N ILE A 171 -12.36 2.27 -16.18
CA ILE A 171 -11.11 1.54 -15.94
C ILE A 171 -11.10 0.31 -16.83
N LYS A 172 -10.12 0.22 -17.72
CA LYS A 172 -10.04 -0.81 -18.76
C LYS A 172 -8.79 -1.66 -18.64
N VAL A 173 -8.92 -2.94 -18.89
CA VAL A 173 -7.78 -3.81 -19.19
C VAL A 173 -7.38 -3.56 -20.65
N ILE A 174 -6.17 -3.07 -20.86
CA ILE A 174 -5.62 -2.77 -22.20
C ILE A 174 -4.53 -3.74 -22.63
N GLY A 175 -4.03 -4.56 -21.70
CA GLY A 175 -3.07 -5.64 -21.97
C GLY A 175 -3.30 -6.78 -21.00
N ALA A 176 -3.29 -8.02 -21.52
CA ALA A 176 -3.37 -9.24 -20.72
C ALA A 176 -2.55 -10.35 -21.41
N GLN A 177 -1.70 -11.05 -20.66
CA GLN A 177 -0.92 -12.19 -21.13
C GLN A 177 -0.47 -13.09 -19.98
N GLY A 178 -0.19 -14.36 -20.26
CA GLY A 178 0.42 -15.28 -19.27
C GLY A 178 -0.37 -15.38 -17.97
N ILE A 179 -1.70 -15.26 -18.03
CA ILE A 179 -2.56 -15.20 -16.83
C ILE A 179 -2.57 -16.52 -16.04
N ASP A 180 -2.32 -17.64 -16.70
CA ASP A 180 -2.27 -18.98 -16.10
C ASP A 180 -0.83 -19.39 -15.72
N THR A 181 0.14 -18.52 -15.99
CA THR A 181 1.57 -18.75 -15.73
C THR A 181 2.17 -17.61 -14.91
N PRO A 182 1.85 -17.51 -13.61
CA PRO A 182 2.47 -16.54 -12.72
C PRO A 182 3.99 -16.70 -12.70
N TYR A 183 4.70 -15.60 -12.67
CA TYR A 183 6.15 -15.59 -12.55
C TYR A 183 6.60 -16.07 -11.16
N THR A 184 7.79 -16.62 -11.09
CA THR A 184 8.51 -16.78 -9.83
C THR A 184 9.12 -15.45 -9.40
N MET A 185 9.40 -15.32 -8.10
CA MET A 185 10.12 -14.17 -7.56
C MET A 185 11.49 -13.96 -8.25
N ALA A 186 12.18 -15.05 -8.62
CA ALA A 186 13.44 -14.98 -9.33
C ALA A 186 13.28 -14.44 -10.75
N GLU A 187 12.27 -14.90 -11.52
CA GLU A 187 11.98 -14.39 -12.85
C GLU A 187 11.64 -12.90 -12.85
N ILE A 188 10.86 -12.44 -11.84
CA ILE A 188 10.56 -11.01 -11.67
C ILE A 188 11.85 -10.23 -11.41
N ARG A 189 12.69 -10.69 -10.48
CA ARG A 189 13.97 -10.03 -10.16
C ARG A 189 14.87 -9.93 -11.39
N ASP A 190 15.11 -11.06 -12.03
CA ASP A 190 16.10 -11.17 -13.09
C ASP A 190 15.56 -10.58 -14.40
N GLY A 191 14.30 -10.86 -14.75
CA GLY A 191 13.66 -10.36 -15.97
C GLY A 191 13.41 -8.84 -15.95
N LEU A 192 13.19 -8.26 -14.77
CA LEU A 192 13.10 -6.81 -14.59
C LEU A 192 14.43 -6.20 -14.13
N GLU A 193 15.51 -6.97 -14.00
CA GLU A 193 16.82 -6.48 -13.54
C GLU A 193 16.71 -5.65 -12.26
N LEU A 194 15.86 -6.12 -11.33
CA LEU A 194 15.63 -5.38 -10.10
C LEU A 194 16.89 -5.40 -9.24
N GLN A 195 17.51 -4.26 -9.11
CA GLN A 195 18.55 -4.09 -8.12
C GLN A 195 17.91 -4.23 -6.74
N ARG A 196 18.55 -4.99 -5.84
CA ARG A 196 18.17 -4.89 -4.42
C ARG A 196 18.18 -3.40 -4.09
N PRO A 197 17.08 -2.86 -3.51
CA PRO A 197 17.19 -1.52 -2.96
C PRO A 197 18.46 -1.57 -2.11
N GLN A 198 19.46 -0.81 -2.48
CA GLN A 198 20.56 -0.58 -1.56
C GLN A 198 19.82 -0.12 -0.31
N GLN A 199 19.87 -0.94 0.77
CA GLN A 199 19.58 -0.38 2.08
C GLN A 199 20.33 0.91 2.01
N ALA A 200 19.60 2.04 2.07
CA ALA A 200 20.24 3.31 2.07
C ALA A 200 21.30 3.13 3.15
N THR A 201 22.54 2.88 2.73
CA THR A 201 23.67 3.11 3.57
C THR A 201 23.45 4.57 3.83
N ILE A 202 22.81 4.85 4.98
CA ILE A 202 22.93 6.12 5.61
C ILE A 202 24.45 6.27 5.53
N LYS A 203 24.95 7.08 4.59
CA LYS A 203 26.28 7.62 4.65
C LYS A 203 26.22 8.41 5.95
N THR A 204 26.41 7.70 7.03
CA THR A 204 26.86 8.30 8.23
C THR A 204 28.26 8.80 7.87
N ASP A 205 28.38 10.05 7.47
CA ASP A 205 29.49 10.87 7.90
C ASP A 205 29.38 10.96 9.43
N TYR A 206 29.34 9.77 10.05
CA TYR A 206 29.37 9.59 11.48
C TYR A 206 30.84 9.71 11.87
N GLN A 207 31.27 10.91 12.08
CA GLN A 207 32.34 11.18 13.02
C GLN A 207 31.80 10.75 14.39
N PRO A 208 32.37 9.71 15.02
CA PRO A 208 31.94 9.35 16.37
C PRO A 208 32.22 10.54 17.28
N SER A 209 31.19 11.34 17.56
CA SER A 209 31.29 12.30 18.62
C SER A 209 31.48 11.50 19.93
N MET A 210 32.39 11.96 20.78
CA MET A 210 32.79 11.33 22.07
C MET A 210 31.69 11.23 23.11
N TYR A 211 30.42 11.12 22.69
CA TYR A 211 29.27 10.84 23.55
C TYR A 211 28.77 9.42 23.27
N GLN A 212 29.28 8.46 24.06
CA GLN A 212 28.68 7.15 24.23
C GLN A 212 27.33 7.26 24.96
N GLY A 213 26.38 7.94 24.35
CA GLY A 213 25.00 7.93 24.80
C GLY A 213 24.26 6.77 24.13
N LYS A 214 23.46 6.02 24.90
CA LYS A 214 22.69 4.83 24.51
C LYS A 214 21.68 5.01 23.34
N TYR A 215 21.66 6.14 22.64
CA TYR A 215 20.73 6.49 21.55
C TYR A 215 21.47 7.12 20.38
N SER A 216 21.03 6.82 19.15
CA SER A 216 21.52 7.48 17.96
C SER A 216 21.24 9.00 18.06
N GLY A 217 22.22 9.82 17.74
CA GLY A 217 22.19 11.29 17.96
C GLY A 217 21.01 12.04 17.34
N THR A 218 20.37 11.46 16.31
CA THR A 218 19.22 12.05 15.60
C THR A 218 17.99 12.25 16.49
N LEU A 219 17.80 11.45 17.54
CA LEU A 219 16.64 11.55 18.42
C LEU A 219 16.83 12.57 19.55
N ARG A 220 18.06 13.01 19.83
CA ARG A 220 18.35 14.03 20.84
C ARG A 220 18.05 15.47 20.38
N TYR A 221 18.06 15.71 19.07
CA TYR A 221 17.89 17.04 18.49
C TYR A 221 16.47 17.33 18.01
N GLY A 222 15.54 16.38 18.25
CA GLY A 222 14.19 16.47 17.70
C GLY A 222 14.16 16.32 16.17
N VAL A 223 12.98 16.41 15.62
CA VAL A 223 12.74 16.33 14.17
C VAL A 223 11.72 17.36 13.72
N GLY A 224 11.71 17.67 12.42
CA GLY A 224 10.78 18.61 11.83
C GLY A 224 9.34 18.13 11.78
N LYS A 225 8.44 19.04 11.42
CA LYS A 225 7.00 18.77 11.26
C LYS A 225 6.81 17.68 10.17
N GLY A 226 6.10 16.61 10.50
CA GLY A 226 5.84 15.47 9.62
C GLY A 226 6.48 14.18 10.09
N ASP A 227 7.71 14.20 10.62
CA ASP A 227 8.45 13.00 11.02
C ASP A 227 8.40 12.70 12.52
N ARG A 228 7.84 13.59 13.34
CA ARG A 228 7.88 13.56 14.81
C ARG A 228 7.24 12.31 15.38
N HIS A 229 6.02 12.00 14.94
CA HIS A 229 5.29 10.83 15.43
C HIS A 229 6.04 9.53 15.16
N ALA A 230 6.56 9.36 13.93
CA ALA A 230 7.31 8.17 13.55
C ALA A 230 8.62 8.04 14.34
N ALA A 231 9.32 9.16 14.58
CA ALA A 231 10.56 9.19 15.35
C ALA A 231 10.31 8.87 16.82
N LEU A 232 9.28 9.47 17.43
CA LEU A 232 8.87 9.21 18.81
C LEU A 232 8.50 7.72 19.01
N VAL A 233 7.66 7.16 18.15
CA VAL A 233 7.25 5.76 18.22
C VAL A 233 8.46 4.82 18.12
N LYS A 234 9.38 5.06 17.20
CA LYS A 234 10.62 4.25 17.08
C LYS A 234 11.47 4.32 18.34
N MET A 235 11.62 5.51 18.93
CA MET A 235 12.36 5.71 20.17
C MET A 235 11.72 4.93 21.33
N LEU A 236 10.40 5.05 21.50
CA LEU A 236 9.66 4.40 22.59
C LEU A 236 9.69 2.88 22.48
N ILE A 237 9.53 2.32 21.25
CA ILE A 237 9.66 0.88 21.02
C ILE A 237 11.08 0.40 21.38
N ALA A 238 12.11 1.16 21.01
CA ALA A 238 13.48 0.81 21.34
C ALA A 238 13.76 0.86 22.87
N ILE A 239 13.19 1.82 23.59
CA ILE A 239 13.25 1.93 25.04
C ILE A 239 12.55 0.71 25.67
N ARG A 240 11.34 0.37 25.22
CA ARG A 240 10.56 -0.76 25.73
C ARG A 240 11.25 -2.10 25.54
N LYS A 241 11.82 -2.35 24.36
CA LYS A 241 12.58 -3.58 24.04
C LYS A 241 13.84 -3.77 24.87
N ARG A 242 14.38 -2.71 25.46
CA ARG A 242 15.52 -2.80 26.39
C ARG A 242 15.11 -3.07 27.83
N GLY A 243 13.82 -3.17 28.10
CA GLY A 243 13.31 -3.40 29.46
C GLY A 243 13.38 -2.16 30.35
N GLU A 244 13.56 -0.96 29.79
CA GLU A 244 13.57 0.29 30.58
C GLU A 244 12.18 0.58 31.16
N SER A 245 12.15 1.37 32.22
CA SER A 245 10.88 1.71 32.88
C SER A 245 10.03 2.71 32.07
N MET A 246 8.74 2.77 32.38
CA MET A 246 7.84 3.75 31.77
C MET A 246 8.20 5.19 32.21
N GLU A 247 8.70 5.37 33.43
CA GLU A 247 9.17 6.66 33.93
C GLU A 247 10.33 7.18 33.09
N TYR A 248 11.31 6.31 32.80
CA TYR A 248 12.43 6.63 31.95
C TYR A 248 11.96 7.01 30.53
N ALA A 249 10.99 6.27 29.98
CA ALA A 249 10.42 6.57 28.66
C ALA A 249 9.68 7.92 28.64
N ASN A 250 8.96 8.28 29.71
CA ASN A 250 8.30 9.58 29.82
C ASN A 250 9.33 10.73 29.81
N GLU A 251 10.43 10.61 30.55
CA GLU A 251 11.48 11.62 30.58
C GLU A 251 12.12 11.83 29.20
N GLU A 252 12.49 10.74 28.52
CA GLU A 252 13.10 10.81 27.20
C GLU A 252 12.12 11.34 26.13
N ALA A 253 10.85 10.99 26.26
CA ALA A 253 9.80 11.49 25.36
C ALA A 253 9.57 12.99 25.52
N LEU A 254 9.59 13.51 26.73
CA LEU A 254 9.48 14.97 26.98
C LEU A 254 10.72 15.73 26.51
N LYS A 255 11.92 15.18 26.68
CA LYS A 255 13.15 15.76 26.13
C LYS A 255 13.07 15.84 24.59
N PHE A 256 12.59 14.76 23.95
CA PHE A 256 12.37 14.73 22.50
C PHE A 256 11.34 15.77 22.06
N ALA A 257 10.20 15.88 22.76
CA ALA A 257 9.14 16.82 22.45
C ALA A 257 9.65 18.29 22.46
N ASN A 258 10.45 18.64 23.46
CA ASN A 258 11.04 19.96 23.61
C ASN A 258 12.10 20.26 22.54
N ALA A 259 12.80 19.25 22.05
CA ALA A 259 13.82 19.37 21.01
C ALA A 259 13.23 19.46 19.60
N CYS A 260 11.95 19.12 19.38
CA CYS A 260 11.29 19.25 18.09
C CYS A 260 11.05 20.73 17.71
N ASN A 261 11.02 21.00 16.40
CA ASN A 261 10.73 22.35 15.89
C ASN A 261 9.51 22.34 14.97
N PRO A 262 8.39 23.01 15.37
CA PRO A 262 8.09 23.54 16.70
C PRO A 262 7.98 22.41 17.75
N PRO A 263 8.07 22.71 19.06
CA PRO A 263 7.92 21.71 20.12
C PRO A 263 6.60 20.96 20.03
N GLU A 264 6.58 19.69 20.46
CA GLU A 264 5.36 18.88 20.50
C GLU A 264 4.58 19.06 21.80
N ASN A 265 3.27 18.77 21.73
CA ASN A 265 2.41 18.81 22.91
C ASN A 265 2.79 17.67 23.88
N HIS A 266 3.15 18.02 25.11
CA HIS A 266 3.58 17.07 26.13
C HIS A 266 2.49 16.03 26.45
N ASN A 267 1.21 16.41 26.48
CA ASN A 267 0.13 15.48 26.78
C ASN A 267 -0.04 14.42 25.66
N GLU A 268 0.11 14.83 24.40
CA GLU A 268 0.06 13.90 23.27
C GLU A 268 1.24 12.93 23.30
N VAL A 269 2.42 13.44 23.63
CA VAL A 269 3.64 12.63 23.75
C VAL A 269 3.53 11.60 24.88
N LEU A 270 3.07 12.00 26.06
CA LEU A 270 2.86 11.09 27.21
C LEU A 270 1.75 10.06 26.93
N PHE A 271 0.73 10.45 26.17
CA PHE A 271 -0.28 9.49 25.69
C PHE A 271 0.34 8.42 24.79
N GLN A 272 1.26 8.78 23.90
CA GLN A 272 1.97 7.83 23.03
C GLN A 272 2.86 6.88 23.86
N VAL A 273 3.52 7.36 24.92
CA VAL A 273 4.29 6.48 25.83
C VAL A 273 3.37 5.41 26.41
N LYS A 274 2.23 5.81 26.98
CA LYS A 274 1.25 4.89 27.57
C LYS A 274 0.72 3.88 26.55
N ASP A 275 0.42 4.33 25.33
CA ASP A 275 -0.05 3.47 24.23
C ASP A 275 0.99 2.40 23.86
N ILE A 276 2.26 2.78 23.69
CA ILE A 276 3.36 1.85 23.39
C ILE A 276 3.56 0.84 24.53
N TRP A 277 3.51 1.29 25.80
CA TRP A 277 3.64 0.38 26.96
C TRP A 277 2.54 -0.67 27.01
N ASN A 278 1.31 -0.31 26.62
CA ASN A 278 0.17 -1.22 26.59
C ASN A 278 0.20 -2.20 25.40
N ARG A 279 0.79 -1.79 24.27
CA ARG A 279 0.79 -2.60 23.04
C ARG A 279 1.98 -3.54 22.89
N TYR A 280 3.12 -3.18 23.47
CA TYR A 280 4.36 -3.93 23.31
C TYR A 280 4.84 -4.45 24.67
N ALA A 281 4.89 -5.77 24.79
CA ALA A 281 5.58 -6.41 25.91
C ALA A 281 7.09 -6.18 25.80
N PRO A 282 7.83 -6.25 26.93
CA PRO A 282 9.29 -6.15 26.92
C PRO A 282 9.91 -7.30 26.12
#